data_e106f302eb322d09b641802cf32f432e
#
_entry.id   e106f302eb322d09b641802cf32f432e
#
_cell.length_a   1.000
_cell.length_b   1.000
_cell.length_c   1.000
_cell.angle_alpha   90.00
_cell.angle_beta   90.00
_cell.angle_gamma   90.00
#
_symmetry.space_group_name_H-M   'P 1'
#
loop_
_entity.id
_entity.type
_entity.pdbx_description
1 polymer ?
#
loop_
_entity_poly.entity_id
_entity_poly.type
_entity_poly.pdbx_seq_one_letter_code
_entity_poly.pdbx_strand_id
1 'polypeptide(L)'
;MKKEDIKAIISLNGMCPSAIKWRLTDDCNYDCSYCIRKTMKIRSHQTTEQYKIDQNNCIKICPEVARIIKELPGYVKLDLIGGECSLLDLHTILDILFKECGDKLKRINLTTNMSRSADYYNDLTQLCYKYGSEIGVTCSWHSEYISLEDFIEKFSKIKSPTNQKGIRIEAVSRLDNQDDIKKLIAICEENNYTYFIERNFFADKGDNDKLICQASKQKKDRYKVITNDGEEHFYKTRNEFITSNVCENNISVYVAGGYYCSRDYDYVYIDFTQHQGRQTNPDKCNIKQPIENFHPLKEPTLCSKGARGACTLCGQISISKDKELLKKE
;
A
#
# COMPACT_ATOMS: atom_id res chain seq x y z
N MET A 1 23.04 12.42 5.25
CA MET A 1 22.02 13.25 5.97
C MET A 1 21.75 12.56 7.30
N LYS A 2 21.84 13.27 8.41
CA LYS A 2 21.49 12.73 9.71
C LYS A 2 19.99 12.97 9.98
N LYS A 3 19.39 12.22 10.91
CA LYS A 3 17.97 12.39 11.24
C LYS A 3 17.65 13.82 11.71
N GLU A 4 18.55 14.41 12.49
CA GLU A 4 18.44 15.79 12.99
C GLU A 4 18.38 16.84 11.88
N ASP A 5 18.96 16.53 10.70
CA ASP A 5 18.97 17.42 9.54
C ASP A 5 17.62 17.42 8.79
N ILE A 6 16.76 16.43 9.05
CA ILE A 6 15.48 16.29 8.37
C ILE A 6 14.43 17.17 9.04
N LYS A 7 13.83 18.08 8.26
CA LYS A 7 12.68 18.89 8.65
C LYS A 7 11.37 18.16 8.42
N ALA A 8 11.20 17.51 7.25
CA ALA A 8 9.98 16.79 6.90
C ALA A 8 10.23 15.63 5.95
N ILE A 9 9.37 14.61 6.02
CA ILE A 9 9.22 13.54 5.03
C ILE A 9 7.77 13.54 4.59
N ILE A 10 7.52 13.86 3.32
CA ILE A 10 6.20 14.00 2.74
C ILE A 10 5.93 12.84 1.81
N SER A 11 4.83 12.13 2.02
CA SER A 11 4.35 11.12 1.08
C SER A 11 3.64 11.78 -0.09
N LEU A 12 4.10 11.47 -1.31
CA LEU A 12 3.55 12.04 -2.53
C LEU A 12 2.42 11.15 -3.06
N ASN A 13 1.20 11.50 -2.75
CA ASN A 13 -0.01 10.74 -3.13
C ASN A 13 -0.62 11.18 -4.48
N GLY A 14 0.07 12.04 -5.24
CA GLY A 14 -0.44 12.58 -6.49
C GLY A 14 -1.66 13.48 -6.28
N MET A 15 -2.71 13.29 -7.10
CA MET A 15 -3.94 14.10 -7.02
C MET A 15 -4.80 13.83 -5.78
N CYS A 16 -4.51 12.77 -5.02
CA CYS A 16 -5.27 12.43 -3.81
C CYS A 16 -4.46 12.83 -2.58
N PRO A 17 -4.75 13.98 -1.95
CA PRO A 17 -4.05 14.41 -0.74
C PRO A 17 -4.27 13.44 0.42
N SER A 18 -5.42 12.76 0.46
CA SER A 18 -5.75 11.81 1.51
C SER A 18 -5.73 10.36 1.03
N ALA A 19 -5.46 9.45 1.95
CA ALA A 19 -5.42 8.03 1.66
C ALA A 19 -6.01 7.18 2.79
N ILE A 20 -6.76 6.16 2.39
CA ILE A 20 -7.17 5.08 3.28
C ILE A 20 -6.45 3.81 2.83
N LYS A 21 -5.82 3.11 3.76
CA LYS A 21 -5.32 1.76 3.56
C LYS A 21 -6.25 0.80 4.28
N TRP A 22 -7.02 0.04 3.49
CA TRP A 22 -8.02 -0.88 4.03
C TRP A 22 -7.58 -2.33 3.82
N ARG A 23 -7.36 -3.01 4.93
CA ARG A 23 -7.06 -4.43 4.96
C ARG A 23 -8.37 -5.20 5.01
N LEU A 24 -8.75 -5.76 3.86
CA LEU A 24 -10.05 -6.41 3.65
C LEU A 24 -10.14 -7.80 4.28
N THR A 25 -9.06 -8.57 4.17
CA THR A 25 -8.98 -9.95 4.65
C THR A 25 -7.54 -10.30 5.03
N ASP A 26 -7.39 -11.28 5.90
CA ASP A 26 -6.09 -11.91 6.19
C ASP A 26 -5.83 -13.15 5.34
N ASP A 27 -6.81 -13.56 4.55
CA ASP A 27 -6.76 -14.79 3.81
C ASP A 27 -6.08 -14.64 2.47
N CYS A 28 -5.41 -15.69 2.08
CA CYS A 28 -4.75 -15.80 0.81
C CYS A 28 -4.81 -17.25 0.34
N ASN A 29 -4.97 -17.48 -0.93
CA ASN A 29 -4.87 -18.79 -1.55
C ASN A 29 -3.43 -19.25 -1.75
N TYR A 30 -2.42 -18.37 -1.44
CA TYR A 30 -1.00 -18.69 -1.45
C TYR A 30 -0.44 -18.69 -0.02
N ASP A 31 0.54 -19.57 0.22
CA ASP A 31 1.32 -19.63 1.47
C ASP A 31 2.80 -19.38 1.22
N CYS A 32 3.12 -18.25 0.60
CA CYS A 32 4.49 -17.89 0.21
C CYS A 32 5.46 -17.95 1.40
N SER A 33 6.62 -18.59 1.21
CA SER A 33 7.62 -18.76 2.26
C SER A 33 8.12 -17.43 2.84
N TYR A 34 8.12 -16.38 2.03
CA TYR A 34 8.58 -15.02 2.33
C TYR A 34 7.45 -14.04 2.70
N CYS A 35 6.24 -14.53 2.92
CA CYS A 35 5.11 -13.65 3.23
C CYS A 35 5.26 -13.01 4.61
N ILE A 36 5.22 -11.67 4.66
CA ILE A 36 5.29 -10.92 5.94
C ILE A 36 4.18 -11.31 6.93
N ARG A 37 3.08 -11.87 6.44
CA ARG A 37 1.95 -12.33 7.27
C ARG A 37 2.33 -13.50 8.17
N LYS A 38 3.33 -14.31 7.79
CA LYS A 38 3.83 -15.41 8.63
C LYS A 38 4.40 -14.91 9.95
N THR A 39 5.02 -13.72 9.99
CA THR A 39 5.50 -13.11 11.24
C THR A 39 4.37 -12.72 12.18
N MET A 40 3.19 -12.46 11.64
CA MET A 40 2.01 -12.09 12.41
C MET A 40 1.21 -13.32 12.89
N LYS A 41 1.72 -14.54 12.67
CA LYS A 41 1.04 -15.82 12.96
C LYS A 41 -0.34 -15.95 12.32
N ILE A 42 -0.57 -15.25 11.22
CA ILE A 42 -1.80 -15.29 10.46
C ILE A 42 -1.72 -16.52 9.56
N ARG A 43 -2.64 -17.45 9.72
CA ARG A 43 -2.72 -18.65 8.88
C ARG A 43 -3.32 -18.29 7.54
N SER A 44 -2.74 -18.82 6.47
CA SER A 44 -3.13 -18.60 5.08
C SER A 44 -3.93 -19.79 4.60
N HIS A 45 -4.86 -20.31 5.03
CA HIS A 45 -5.78 -21.26 4.38
C HIS A 45 -7.12 -21.14 5.08
N GLN A 46 -7.99 -20.37 4.48
CA GLN A 46 -9.36 -20.33 4.97
C GLN A 46 -10.29 -21.04 4.01
N THR A 47 -11.35 -21.52 4.58
CA THR A 47 -12.42 -22.21 3.87
C THR A 47 -13.22 -21.19 3.04
N THR A 48 -13.92 -21.66 2.02
CA THR A 48 -14.89 -20.85 1.26
C THR A 48 -15.87 -20.12 2.18
N GLU A 49 -16.20 -20.71 3.33
CA GLU A 49 -17.09 -20.11 4.31
C GLU A 49 -16.47 -18.86 4.96
N GLN A 50 -15.17 -18.89 5.28
CA GLN A 50 -14.52 -17.72 5.86
C GLN A 50 -14.48 -16.55 4.89
N TYR A 51 -14.22 -16.77 3.59
CA TYR A 51 -14.31 -15.70 2.60
C TYR A 51 -15.71 -15.06 2.55
N LYS A 52 -16.78 -15.84 2.72
CA LYS A 52 -18.14 -15.30 2.80
C LYS A 52 -18.33 -14.44 4.05
N ILE A 53 -17.78 -14.87 5.20
CA ILE A 53 -17.81 -14.09 6.43
C ILE A 53 -17.07 -12.77 6.24
N ASP A 54 -15.88 -12.79 5.65
CA ASP A 54 -15.08 -11.61 5.39
C ASP A 54 -15.79 -10.66 4.40
N GLN A 55 -16.36 -11.21 3.34
CA GLN A 55 -17.18 -10.47 2.38
C GLN A 55 -18.34 -9.73 3.06
N ASN A 56 -19.11 -10.44 3.88
CA ASN A 56 -20.24 -9.86 4.58
C ASN A 56 -19.81 -8.78 5.58
N ASN A 57 -18.69 -9.00 6.27
CA ASN A 57 -18.13 -8.02 7.18
C ASN A 57 -17.65 -6.77 6.43
N CYS A 58 -16.99 -6.91 5.29
CA CYS A 58 -16.59 -5.78 4.44
C CYS A 58 -17.82 -4.98 4.00
N ILE A 59 -18.85 -5.63 3.50
CA ILE A 59 -20.11 -4.98 3.08
C ILE A 59 -20.74 -4.23 4.25
N LYS A 60 -20.80 -4.85 5.43
CA LYS A 60 -21.39 -4.26 6.62
C LYS A 60 -20.72 -2.95 7.04
N ILE A 61 -19.41 -2.83 6.88
CA ILE A 61 -18.68 -1.62 7.29
C ILE A 61 -18.50 -0.60 6.17
N CYS A 62 -18.93 -0.89 4.93
CA CYS A 62 -18.83 0.07 3.81
C CYS A 62 -19.42 1.45 4.14
N PRO A 63 -20.59 1.58 4.81
CA PRO A 63 -21.12 2.89 5.18
C PRO A 63 -20.17 3.70 6.06
N GLU A 64 -19.49 3.05 7.02
CA GLU A 64 -18.53 3.71 7.91
C GLU A 64 -17.24 4.10 7.16
N VAL A 65 -16.76 3.24 6.28
CA VAL A 65 -15.63 3.56 5.40
C VAL A 65 -15.96 4.75 4.50
N ALA A 66 -17.16 4.78 3.94
CA ALA A 66 -17.64 5.88 3.13
C ALA A 66 -17.76 7.20 3.94
N ARG A 67 -18.25 7.14 5.18
CA ARG A 67 -18.26 8.29 6.08
C ARG A 67 -16.85 8.83 6.32
N ILE A 68 -15.90 7.97 6.64
CA ILE A 68 -14.48 8.36 6.82
C ILE A 68 -13.93 9.01 5.55
N ILE A 69 -14.22 8.44 4.36
CA ILE A 69 -13.82 9.03 3.09
C ILE A 69 -14.35 10.46 2.94
N LYS A 70 -15.63 10.68 3.28
CA LYS A 70 -16.26 12.01 3.19
C LYS A 70 -15.65 13.03 4.14
N GLU A 71 -15.20 12.59 5.32
CA GLU A 71 -14.61 13.45 6.36
C GLU A 71 -13.14 13.81 6.10
N LEU A 72 -12.39 13.00 5.34
CA LEU A 72 -10.99 13.27 5.01
C LEU A 72 -10.84 14.51 4.12
N PRO A 73 -9.73 15.28 4.21
CA PRO A 73 -9.50 16.43 3.35
C PRO A 73 -9.27 16.03 1.90
N GLY A 74 -9.77 16.85 0.96
CA GLY A 74 -9.58 16.70 -0.48
C GLY A 74 -10.07 15.36 -1.06
N TYR A 75 -9.53 14.98 -2.22
CA TYR A 75 -9.80 13.68 -2.83
C TYR A 75 -9.09 12.54 -2.11
N VAL A 76 -9.71 11.38 -2.09
CA VAL A 76 -9.22 10.21 -1.35
C VAL A 76 -8.79 9.10 -2.30
N LYS A 77 -7.66 8.50 -1.96
CA LYS A 77 -7.17 7.25 -2.51
C LYS A 77 -7.48 6.12 -1.53
N LEU A 78 -8.03 5.02 -2.03
CA LEU A 78 -8.29 3.81 -1.25
C LEU A 78 -7.33 2.69 -1.70
N ASP A 79 -6.44 2.27 -0.82
CA ASP A 79 -5.55 1.13 -1.03
C ASP A 79 -6.18 -0.13 -0.41
N LEU A 80 -6.56 -1.07 -1.25
CA LEU A 80 -7.08 -2.37 -0.87
C LEU A 80 -5.92 -3.34 -0.69
N ILE A 81 -5.75 -3.82 0.54
CA ILE A 81 -4.67 -4.72 0.92
C ILE A 81 -5.20 -5.88 1.77
N GLY A 82 -4.35 -6.88 1.99
CA GLY A 82 -4.66 -8.01 2.86
C GLY A 82 -3.84 -9.23 2.51
N GLY A 83 -4.45 -10.39 2.58
CA GLY A 83 -3.97 -11.59 1.94
C GLY A 83 -4.13 -11.47 0.42
N GLU A 84 -5.19 -12.07 -0.12
CA GLU A 84 -5.57 -11.89 -1.53
C GLU A 84 -6.97 -11.26 -1.60
N CYS A 85 -7.00 -9.95 -1.83
CA CYS A 85 -8.25 -9.20 -1.84
C CYS A 85 -9.19 -9.60 -2.98
N SER A 86 -8.66 -10.06 -4.12
CA SER A 86 -9.48 -10.45 -5.28
C SER A 86 -10.30 -11.72 -5.05
N LEU A 87 -10.05 -12.44 -3.96
CA LEU A 87 -10.92 -13.55 -3.54
C LEU A 87 -12.29 -13.09 -3.04
N LEU A 88 -12.37 -11.85 -2.58
CA LEU A 88 -13.63 -11.20 -2.24
C LEU A 88 -14.32 -10.64 -3.50
N ASP A 89 -15.61 -10.39 -3.41
CA ASP A 89 -16.36 -9.67 -4.44
C ASP A 89 -16.10 -8.16 -4.33
N LEU A 90 -15.00 -7.71 -4.93
CA LEU A 90 -14.61 -6.30 -4.92
C LEU A 90 -15.57 -5.43 -5.74
N HIS A 91 -16.27 -5.99 -6.73
CA HIS A 91 -17.25 -5.24 -7.51
C HIS A 91 -18.38 -4.74 -6.62
N THR A 92 -18.96 -5.60 -5.78
CA THR A 92 -19.99 -5.22 -4.84
C THR A 92 -19.50 -4.20 -3.80
N ILE A 93 -18.30 -4.43 -3.22
CA ILE A 93 -17.71 -3.54 -2.21
C ILE A 93 -17.47 -2.14 -2.80
N LEU A 94 -16.85 -2.07 -3.99
CA LEU A 94 -16.52 -0.80 -4.63
C LEU A 94 -17.77 -0.07 -5.15
N ASP A 95 -18.76 -0.79 -5.69
CA ASP A 95 -20.01 -0.19 -6.15
C ASP A 95 -20.77 0.50 -5.00
N ILE A 96 -20.82 -0.14 -3.81
CA ILE A 96 -21.38 0.46 -2.59
C ILE A 96 -20.61 1.73 -2.23
N LEU A 97 -19.28 1.67 -2.15
CA LEU A 97 -18.46 2.82 -1.78
C LEU A 97 -18.59 3.98 -2.77
N PHE A 98 -18.59 3.71 -4.07
CA PHE A 98 -18.75 4.75 -5.07
C PHE A 98 -20.12 5.44 -4.98
N LYS A 99 -21.20 4.67 -4.77
CA LYS A 99 -22.54 5.23 -4.58
C LYS A 99 -22.62 6.13 -3.35
N GLU A 100 -21.93 5.75 -2.28
CA GLU A 100 -21.92 6.51 -1.03
C GLU A 100 -20.98 7.73 -1.05
N CYS A 101 -19.78 7.59 -1.65
CA CYS A 101 -18.74 8.62 -1.59
C CYS A 101 -18.84 9.66 -2.71
N GLY A 102 -19.56 9.34 -3.78
CA GLY A 102 -19.60 10.17 -4.98
C GLY A 102 -18.21 10.35 -5.59
N ASP A 103 -17.91 11.56 -6.01
CA ASP A 103 -16.68 11.91 -6.69
C ASP A 103 -15.45 12.09 -5.77
N LYS A 104 -15.62 11.96 -4.46
CA LYS A 104 -14.53 12.12 -3.48
C LYS A 104 -13.52 10.98 -3.52
N LEU A 105 -13.96 9.76 -3.87
CA LEU A 105 -13.11 8.60 -4.04
C LEU A 105 -12.55 8.57 -5.47
N LYS A 106 -11.36 9.15 -5.68
CA LYS A 106 -10.76 9.36 -7.00
C LYS A 106 -9.78 8.29 -7.45
N ARG A 107 -9.32 7.46 -6.52
CA ARG A 107 -8.35 6.42 -6.86
C ARG A 107 -8.53 5.19 -5.99
N ILE A 108 -8.56 4.04 -6.64
CA ILE A 108 -8.43 2.72 -6.00
C ILE A 108 -7.04 2.17 -6.32
N ASN A 109 -6.35 1.59 -5.36
CA ASN A 109 -5.19 0.75 -5.60
C ASN A 109 -5.47 -0.65 -5.04
N LEU A 110 -5.28 -1.65 -5.88
CA LEU A 110 -5.42 -3.06 -5.53
C LEU A 110 -4.06 -3.73 -5.60
N THR A 111 -3.66 -4.45 -4.55
CA THR A 111 -2.53 -5.39 -4.60
C THR A 111 -3.08 -6.80 -4.67
N THR A 112 -2.64 -7.60 -5.65
CA THR A 112 -3.17 -8.93 -5.94
C THR A 112 -2.08 -9.87 -6.43
N ASN A 113 -2.19 -11.15 -6.09
CA ASN A 113 -1.38 -12.23 -6.65
C ASN A 113 -1.93 -12.73 -8.00
N MET A 114 -2.91 -12.02 -8.56
CA MET A 114 -3.58 -12.34 -9.81
C MET A 114 -4.29 -13.71 -9.84
N SER A 115 -4.89 -14.12 -8.75
CA SER A 115 -5.63 -15.40 -8.68
C SER A 115 -6.86 -15.45 -9.59
N ARG A 116 -7.49 -14.30 -9.86
CA ARG A 116 -8.63 -14.19 -10.78
C ARG A 116 -8.17 -14.08 -12.23
N SER A 117 -9.11 -14.27 -13.18
CA SER A 117 -8.85 -14.04 -14.61
C SER A 117 -8.51 -12.58 -14.91
N ALA A 118 -7.88 -12.32 -16.05
CA ALA A 118 -7.63 -10.94 -16.50
C ALA A 118 -8.94 -10.15 -16.67
N ASP A 119 -10.02 -10.80 -17.12
CA ASP A 119 -11.33 -10.17 -17.29
C ASP A 119 -11.89 -9.61 -15.98
N TYR A 120 -11.70 -10.31 -14.86
CA TYR A 120 -12.09 -9.81 -13.54
C TYR A 120 -11.47 -8.43 -13.24
N TYR A 121 -10.17 -8.25 -13.53
CA TYR A 121 -9.48 -6.97 -13.31
C TYR A 121 -9.88 -5.92 -14.34
N ASN A 122 -10.18 -6.35 -15.56
CA ASN A 122 -10.71 -5.45 -16.60
C ASN A 122 -12.09 -4.92 -16.20
N ASP A 123 -12.97 -5.76 -15.68
CA ASP A 123 -14.30 -5.36 -15.20
C ASP A 123 -14.21 -4.42 -14.00
N LEU A 124 -13.31 -4.67 -13.03
CA LEU A 124 -13.04 -3.73 -11.93
C LEU A 124 -12.58 -2.37 -12.45
N THR A 125 -11.75 -2.37 -13.49
CA THR A 125 -11.26 -1.14 -14.11
C THR A 125 -12.42 -0.36 -14.75
N GLN A 126 -13.31 -1.03 -15.45
CA GLN A 126 -14.51 -0.42 -16.03
C GLN A 126 -15.45 0.14 -14.96
N LEU A 127 -15.62 -0.61 -13.85
CA LEU A 127 -16.42 -0.11 -12.72
C LEU A 127 -15.85 1.19 -12.15
N CYS A 128 -14.54 1.24 -11.88
CA CYS A 128 -13.90 2.45 -11.37
C CYS A 128 -14.07 3.62 -12.34
N TYR A 129 -13.83 3.38 -13.63
CA TYR A 129 -13.97 4.39 -14.67
C TYR A 129 -15.40 4.94 -14.79
N LYS A 130 -16.43 4.07 -14.70
CA LYS A 130 -17.84 4.47 -14.68
C LYS A 130 -18.13 5.54 -13.60
N TYR A 131 -17.44 5.48 -12.47
CA TYR A 131 -17.58 6.44 -11.37
C TYR A 131 -16.55 7.58 -11.40
N GLY A 132 -15.81 7.76 -12.49
CA GLY A 132 -14.80 8.81 -12.63
C GLY A 132 -13.61 8.64 -11.69
N SER A 133 -13.31 7.40 -11.29
CA SER A 133 -12.18 7.03 -10.44
C SER A 133 -11.12 6.28 -11.23
N GLU A 134 -9.85 6.49 -10.88
CA GLU A 134 -8.75 5.70 -11.42
C GLU A 134 -8.55 4.41 -10.62
N ILE A 135 -8.08 3.35 -11.27
CA ILE A 135 -7.59 2.16 -10.58
C ILE A 135 -6.12 1.91 -10.87
N GLY A 136 -5.35 1.64 -9.81
CA GLY A 136 -4.01 1.08 -9.89
C GLY A 136 -4.02 -0.38 -9.46
N VAL A 137 -3.48 -1.27 -10.29
CA VAL A 137 -3.34 -2.69 -9.95
C VAL A 137 -1.88 -3.04 -9.81
N THR A 138 -1.49 -3.47 -8.60
CA THR A 138 -0.19 -4.05 -8.33
C THR A 138 -0.31 -5.57 -8.45
N CYS A 139 0.23 -6.11 -9.53
CA CYS A 139 0.23 -7.53 -9.83
C CYS A 139 1.49 -8.16 -9.23
N SER A 140 1.35 -8.90 -8.14
CA SER A 140 2.46 -9.52 -7.44
C SER A 140 2.76 -10.89 -8.05
N TRP A 141 3.96 -11.03 -8.63
CA TRP A 141 4.44 -12.32 -9.09
C TRP A 141 5.04 -13.12 -7.93
N HIS A 142 4.52 -14.32 -7.74
CA HIS A 142 4.94 -15.26 -6.70
C HIS A 142 5.50 -16.52 -7.35
N SER A 143 6.83 -16.58 -7.53
CA SER A 143 7.53 -17.66 -8.22
C SER A 143 7.34 -19.06 -7.59
N GLU A 144 6.86 -19.15 -6.36
CA GLU A 144 6.52 -20.42 -5.71
C GLU A 144 5.20 -21.03 -6.23
N TYR A 145 4.35 -20.24 -6.93
CA TYR A 145 2.98 -20.63 -7.28
C TYR A 145 2.64 -20.52 -8.76
N ILE A 146 3.35 -19.69 -9.50
CA ILE A 146 3.08 -19.46 -10.92
C ILE A 146 4.39 -19.24 -11.67
N SER A 147 4.52 -19.87 -12.84
CA SER A 147 5.66 -19.64 -13.72
C SER A 147 5.73 -18.17 -14.18
N LEU A 148 6.89 -17.72 -14.59
CA LEU A 148 7.04 -16.36 -15.10
C LEU A 148 6.25 -16.17 -16.40
N GLU A 149 6.27 -17.18 -17.25
CA GLU A 149 5.59 -17.19 -18.54
C GLU A 149 4.06 -17.06 -18.37
N ASP A 150 3.45 -17.90 -17.53
CA ASP A 150 2.02 -17.86 -17.25
C ASP A 150 1.58 -16.55 -16.60
N PHE A 151 2.43 -16.03 -15.70
CA PHE A 151 2.17 -14.72 -15.05
C PHE A 151 2.18 -13.60 -16.09
N ILE A 152 3.19 -13.53 -16.96
CA ILE A 152 3.32 -12.48 -17.99
C ILE A 152 2.19 -12.61 -19.01
N GLU A 153 1.84 -13.84 -19.44
CA GLU A 153 0.70 -14.06 -20.33
C GLU A 153 -0.59 -13.48 -19.73
N LYS A 154 -0.84 -13.75 -18.46
CA LYS A 154 -2.02 -13.24 -17.76
C LYS A 154 -1.97 -11.73 -17.56
N PHE A 155 -0.80 -11.18 -17.16
CA PHE A 155 -0.59 -9.76 -16.95
C PHE A 155 -0.83 -8.96 -18.25
N SER A 156 -0.34 -9.47 -19.39
CA SER A 156 -0.47 -8.79 -20.69
C SER A 156 -1.93 -8.62 -21.15
N LYS A 157 -2.85 -9.46 -20.64
CA LYS A 157 -4.29 -9.42 -20.95
C LYS A 157 -5.05 -8.37 -20.11
N ILE A 158 -4.43 -7.79 -19.06
CA ILE A 158 -5.07 -6.74 -18.28
C ILE A 158 -4.98 -5.43 -19.05
N LYS A 159 -6.15 -4.84 -19.33
CA LYS A 159 -6.29 -3.59 -20.09
C LYS A 159 -6.50 -2.43 -19.13
N SER A 160 -5.71 -1.37 -19.27
CA SER A 160 -6.00 -0.10 -18.61
C SER A 160 -6.69 0.84 -19.58
N PRO A 161 -7.80 1.49 -19.20
CA PRO A 161 -8.46 2.48 -20.07
C PRO A 161 -7.57 3.69 -20.37
N THR A 162 -6.53 3.91 -19.56
CA THR A 162 -5.62 5.08 -19.65
C THR A 162 -4.22 4.69 -20.12
N ASN A 163 -4.10 3.85 -21.13
CA ASN A 163 -2.81 3.42 -21.70
C ASN A 163 -1.84 2.83 -20.66
N GLN A 164 -2.30 1.87 -19.87
CA GLN A 164 -1.57 1.11 -18.85
C GLN A 164 -1.00 1.95 -17.69
N LYS A 165 -1.36 3.21 -17.56
CA LYS A 165 -1.02 4.01 -16.39
C LYS A 165 -1.74 3.44 -15.16
N GLY A 166 -0.98 2.97 -14.17
CA GLY A 166 -1.51 2.45 -12.91
C GLY A 166 -1.43 0.93 -12.76
N ILE A 167 -1.14 0.15 -13.82
CA ILE A 167 -0.86 -1.27 -13.70
C ILE A 167 0.65 -1.48 -13.56
N ARG A 168 1.06 -2.29 -12.58
CA ARG A 168 2.48 -2.56 -12.35
C ARG A 168 2.71 -3.98 -11.86
N ILE A 169 3.90 -4.48 -12.13
CA ILE A 169 4.38 -5.76 -11.60
C ILE A 169 5.16 -5.50 -10.32
N GLU A 170 4.94 -6.33 -9.31
CA GLU A 170 5.75 -6.38 -8.10
C GLU A 170 6.24 -7.81 -7.88
N ALA A 171 7.51 -7.97 -7.48
CA ALA A 171 8.06 -9.27 -7.17
C ALA A 171 9.04 -9.19 -6.00
N VAL A 172 9.19 -10.30 -5.27
CA VAL A 172 10.15 -10.44 -4.18
C VAL A 172 11.37 -11.21 -4.67
N SER A 173 12.54 -10.56 -4.61
CA SER A 173 13.83 -11.14 -4.91
C SER A 173 14.29 -12.01 -3.74
N ARG A 174 14.64 -13.27 -4.06
CA ARG A 174 15.18 -14.29 -3.15
C ARG A 174 16.44 -14.88 -3.76
N LEU A 175 17.23 -15.58 -2.98
CA LEU A 175 18.48 -16.20 -3.50
C LEU A 175 18.20 -17.24 -4.60
N ASP A 176 17.07 -17.95 -4.50
CA ASP A 176 16.70 -19.05 -5.39
C ASP A 176 15.95 -18.63 -6.66
N ASN A 177 15.58 -17.34 -6.79
CA ASN A 177 14.83 -16.86 -7.97
C ASN A 177 15.54 -15.71 -8.73
N GLN A 178 16.85 -15.49 -8.50
CA GLN A 178 17.56 -14.34 -9.07
C GLN A 178 17.55 -14.31 -10.60
N ASP A 179 17.65 -15.47 -11.24
CA ASP A 179 17.68 -15.54 -12.71
C ASP A 179 16.30 -15.24 -13.31
N ASP A 180 15.24 -15.69 -12.66
CA ASP A 180 13.87 -15.35 -13.09
C ASP A 180 13.54 -13.88 -12.83
N ILE A 181 14.05 -13.29 -11.75
CA ILE A 181 13.95 -11.84 -11.50
C ILE A 181 14.66 -11.05 -12.62
N LYS A 182 15.84 -11.48 -13.06
CA LYS A 182 16.54 -10.83 -14.20
C LYS A 182 15.72 -10.94 -15.49
N LYS A 183 15.16 -12.11 -15.78
CA LYS A 183 14.26 -12.32 -16.94
C LYS A 183 13.02 -11.43 -16.83
N LEU A 184 12.37 -11.37 -15.65
CA LEU A 184 11.23 -10.49 -15.42
C LEU A 184 11.56 -9.03 -15.70
N ILE A 185 12.70 -8.54 -15.21
CA ILE A 185 13.17 -7.17 -15.45
C ILE A 185 13.35 -6.93 -16.97
N ALA A 186 14.02 -7.85 -17.68
CA ALA A 186 14.24 -7.72 -19.12
C ALA A 186 12.90 -7.65 -19.88
N ILE A 187 11.95 -8.53 -19.57
CA ILE A 187 10.59 -8.52 -20.17
C ILE A 187 9.88 -7.19 -19.87
N CYS A 188 9.98 -6.70 -18.64
CA CYS A 188 9.34 -5.44 -18.26
C CYS A 188 9.95 -4.24 -19.00
N GLU A 189 11.26 -4.19 -19.17
CA GLU A 189 11.95 -3.11 -19.88
C GLU A 189 11.66 -3.15 -21.38
N GLU A 190 11.67 -4.34 -21.99
CA GLU A 190 11.33 -4.53 -23.40
C GLU A 190 9.89 -4.10 -23.73
N ASN A 191 8.94 -4.44 -22.86
CA ASN A 191 7.53 -4.13 -23.04
C ASN A 191 7.10 -2.81 -22.38
N ASN A 192 8.03 -2.04 -21.83
CA ASN A 192 7.76 -0.78 -21.13
C ASN A 192 6.75 -0.93 -19.96
N TYR A 193 6.77 -2.07 -19.27
CA TYR A 193 5.93 -2.29 -18.09
C TYR A 193 6.53 -1.61 -16.87
N THR A 194 5.68 -1.04 -16.03
CA THR A 194 6.10 -0.53 -14.73
C THR A 194 6.30 -1.70 -13.79
N TYR A 195 7.45 -1.78 -13.13
CA TYR A 195 7.77 -2.84 -12.18
C TYR A 195 8.45 -2.33 -10.93
N PHE A 196 8.42 -3.15 -9.89
CA PHE A 196 9.13 -2.94 -8.64
C PHE A 196 9.55 -4.28 -8.04
N ILE A 197 10.85 -4.46 -7.84
CA ILE A 197 11.43 -5.64 -7.22
C ILE A 197 11.85 -5.29 -5.81
N GLU A 198 11.29 -5.97 -4.82
CA GLU A 198 11.66 -5.86 -3.42
C GLU A 198 12.57 -7.00 -2.99
N ARG A 199 13.44 -6.73 -2.01
CA ARG A 199 14.22 -7.79 -1.36
C ARG A 199 13.34 -8.58 -0.40
N ASN A 200 13.63 -9.87 -0.27
CA ASN A 200 12.99 -10.68 0.77
C ASN A 200 13.26 -10.08 2.15
N PHE A 201 12.21 -9.71 2.84
CA PHE A 201 12.29 -9.09 4.17
C PHE A 201 12.95 -9.99 5.23
N PHE A 202 12.89 -11.31 5.06
CA PHE A 202 13.42 -12.32 5.99
C PHE A 202 14.81 -12.83 5.60
N ALA A 203 15.41 -12.30 4.53
CA ALA A 203 16.78 -12.67 4.17
C ALA A 203 17.75 -12.21 5.26
N ASP A 204 18.71 -13.04 5.59
CA ASP A 204 19.81 -12.69 6.49
C ASP A 204 20.57 -11.48 5.96
N LYS A 205 21.16 -10.70 6.88
CA LYS A 205 21.84 -9.45 6.52
C LYS A 205 22.95 -9.65 5.46
N GLY A 206 23.67 -10.76 5.50
CA GLY A 206 24.70 -11.10 4.51
C GLY A 206 24.18 -11.51 3.14
N ASP A 207 22.91 -11.94 3.06
CA ASP A 207 22.25 -12.33 1.82
C ASP A 207 21.49 -11.15 1.18
N ASN A 208 21.07 -10.19 1.98
CA ASN A 208 20.35 -9.02 1.51
C ASN A 208 21.12 -8.23 0.43
N ASP A 209 22.46 -8.16 0.53
CA ASP A 209 23.30 -7.44 -0.44
C ASP A 209 23.38 -8.16 -1.79
N LYS A 210 23.07 -9.46 -1.83
CA LYS A 210 23.04 -10.27 -3.05
C LYS A 210 21.68 -10.18 -3.78
N LEU A 211 20.64 -9.69 -3.11
CA LEU A 211 19.28 -9.64 -3.64
C LEU A 211 19.06 -8.41 -4.52
N ILE A 212 18.39 -8.62 -5.64
CA ILE A 212 18.03 -7.54 -6.56
C ILE A 212 16.96 -6.67 -5.90
N CYS A 213 17.17 -5.34 -5.93
CA CYS A 213 16.19 -4.35 -5.56
C CYS A 213 16.21 -3.26 -6.63
N GLN A 214 15.16 -3.21 -7.44
CA GLN A 214 15.11 -2.34 -8.61
C GLN A 214 13.68 -1.88 -8.90
N ALA A 215 13.54 -0.69 -9.48
CA ALA A 215 12.28 -0.18 -9.98
C ALA A 215 12.45 0.39 -11.38
N SER A 216 11.39 0.32 -12.18
CA SER A 216 11.37 0.89 -13.54
C SER A 216 11.64 2.40 -13.53
N LYS A 217 12.25 2.92 -14.59
CA LYS A 217 12.57 4.35 -14.76
C LYS A 217 11.31 5.24 -14.74
N GLN A 218 10.17 4.70 -15.21
CA GLN A 218 8.89 5.43 -15.24
C GLN A 218 8.24 5.58 -13.86
N LYS A 219 8.74 4.90 -12.83
CA LYS A 219 8.18 5.03 -11.49
C LYS A 219 8.34 6.45 -10.99
N LYS A 220 7.23 7.09 -10.65
CA LYS A 220 7.21 8.45 -10.09
C LYS A 220 7.80 8.47 -8.69
N ASP A 221 8.32 9.62 -8.30
CA ASP A 221 8.75 9.87 -6.95
C ASP A 221 7.59 9.66 -5.98
N ARG A 222 7.88 9.01 -4.87
CA ARG A 222 6.90 8.63 -3.85
C ARG A 222 7.10 9.40 -2.55
N TYR A 223 8.31 9.89 -2.33
CA TYR A 223 8.66 10.62 -1.11
C TYR A 223 9.42 11.88 -1.48
N LYS A 224 9.12 12.96 -0.74
CA LYS A 224 9.90 14.18 -0.70
C LYS A 224 10.46 14.34 0.72
N VAL A 225 11.77 14.51 0.84
CA VAL A 225 12.44 14.84 2.09
C VAL A 225 12.83 16.29 2.03
N ILE A 226 12.51 17.05 3.07
CA ILE A 226 12.89 18.45 3.23
C ILE A 226 13.87 18.52 4.39
N THR A 227 15.03 19.13 4.17
CA THR A 227 16.05 19.34 5.20
C THR A 227 15.78 20.62 6.00
N ASN A 228 16.49 20.82 7.11
CA ASN A 228 16.31 22.00 7.95
C ASN A 228 16.71 23.31 7.24
N ASP A 229 17.65 23.25 6.28
CA ASP A 229 18.07 24.36 5.43
C ASP A 229 17.15 24.58 4.21
N GLY A 230 16.13 23.69 4.02
CA GLY A 230 15.11 23.83 3.00
C GLY A 230 15.42 23.08 1.69
N GLU A 231 16.51 22.31 1.59
CA GLU A 231 16.76 21.48 0.43
C GLU A 231 15.70 20.39 0.29
N GLU A 232 15.32 20.09 -0.96
CA GLU A 232 14.32 19.05 -1.29
C GLU A 232 14.97 17.87 -2.02
N HIS A 233 14.74 16.67 -1.54
CA HIS A 233 15.20 15.41 -2.13
C HIS A 233 14.03 14.51 -2.45
N PHE A 234 14.04 13.86 -3.63
CA PHE A 234 12.95 13.02 -4.12
C PHE A 234 13.38 11.58 -4.27
N TYR A 235 12.51 10.66 -3.86
CA TYR A 235 12.78 9.22 -3.85
C TYR A 235 11.59 8.43 -4.40
N LYS A 236 11.86 7.45 -5.26
CA LYS A 236 10.85 6.58 -5.89
C LYS A 236 10.46 5.42 -5.01
N THR A 237 11.37 4.97 -4.18
CA THR A 237 11.15 3.81 -3.30
C THR A 237 11.65 4.10 -1.89
N ARG A 238 11.13 3.32 -0.94
CA ARG A 238 11.63 3.35 0.43
C ARG A 238 13.11 2.94 0.50
N ASN A 239 13.50 1.96 -0.30
CA ASN A 239 14.88 1.47 -0.30
C ASN A 239 15.86 2.51 -0.85
N GLU A 240 15.51 3.24 -1.92
CA GLU A 240 16.31 4.37 -2.37
C GLU A 240 16.54 5.38 -1.25
N PHE A 241 15.48 5.69 -0.51
CA PHE A 241 15.55 6.59 0.62
C PHE A 241 16.45 6.04 1.75
N ILE A 242 16.35 4.75 2.08
CA ILE A 242 17.14 4.10 3.13
C ILE A 242 18.59 3.88 2.71
N THR A 243 18.84 3.51 1.44
CA THR A 243 20.18 3.17 0.92
C THR A 243 20.95 4.35 0.38
N SER A 244 20.28 5.47 0.09
CA SER A 244 20.93 6.69 -0.42
C SER A 244 21.64 7.45 0.68
N ASN A 245 22.67 6.94 1.32
CA ASN A 245 23.51 7.64 2.34
C ASN A 245 22.79 8.62 3.30
N VAL A 246 21.46 8.64 3.26
CA VAL A 246 20.59 9.54 4.04
C VAL A 246 20.51 9.06 5.49
N CYS A 247 20.86 7.79 5.72
CA CYS A 247 20.87 7.22 7.06
C CYS A 247 22.18 6.49 7.31
N GLU A 248 23.14 7.19 7.83
CA GLU A 248 24.24 6.55 8.56
C GLU A 248 23.64 5.71 9.69
N ASN A 249 23.97 4.43 9.74
CA ASN A 249 23.64 3.51 10.84
C ASN A 249 22.21 2.94 10.95
N ASN A 250 21.59 2.45 9.91
CA ASN A 250 20.33 1.65 10.06
C ASN A 250 19.24 2.27 10.96
N ILE A 251 19.33 3.55 11.25
CA ILE A 251 18.30 4.25 12.00
C ILE A 251 17.14 4.40 11.04
N SER A 252 16.10 3.63 11.27
CA SER A 252 14.86 3.86 10.54
C SER A 252 14.51 5.34 10.76
N VAL A 253 14.55 6.14 9.70
CA VAL A 253 14.23 7.57 9.67
C VAL A 253 12.83 7.86 10.24
N TYR A 254 12.13 6.83 10.56
CA TYR A 254 10.75 6.75 10.99
C TYR A 254 10.52 6.79 12.50
N VAL A 255 11.47 7.24 13.28
CA VAL A 255 11.18 7.59 14.66
C VAL A 255 10.53 8.96 14.66
N ALA A 256 9.21 9.00 14.53
CA ALA A 256 8.43 10.23 14.48
C ALA A 256 8.34 10.98 15.83
N GLY A 257 9.02 10.51 16.87
CA GLY A 257 9.07 11.22 18.16
C GLY A 257 9.56 12.64 17.99
N GLY A 258 8.75 13.61 18.41
CA GLY A 258 9.03 15.05 18.25
C GLY A 258 8.65 15.64 16.89
N TYR A 259 8.04 14.84 15.98
CA TYR A 259 7.49 15.32 14.71
C TYR A 259 5.97 15.33 14.75
N TYR A 260 5.34 16.27 14.05
CA TYR A 260 3.93 16.15 13.68
C TYR A 260 3.76 15.03 12.68
N CYS A 261 2.65 14.31 12.78
CA CYS A 261 2.33 13.15 11.96
C CYS A 261 0.98 13.32 11.29
N SER A 262 0.89 13.03 10.00
CA SER A 262 -0.36 13.12 9.23
C SER A 262 -1.32 11.95 9.48
N ARG A 263 -0.92 10.97 10.28
CA ARG A 263 -1.77 9.83 10.58
C ARG A 263 -3.07 10.26 11.24
N ASP A 264 -4.16 9.61 10.84
CA ASP A 264 -5.54 9.89 11.24
C ASP A 264 -6.05 11.29 10.83
N TYR A 265 -5.20 12.10 10.18
CA TYR A 265 -5.56 13.37 9.56
C TYR A 265 -5.81 13.21 8.05
N ASP A 266 -4.81 12.81 7.26
CA ASP A 266 -4.90 12.58 5.81
C ASP A 266 -4.64 11.12 5.43
N TYR A 267 -4.27 10.29 6.40
CA TYR A 267 -4.00 8.88 6.21
C TYR A 267 -4.65 8.04 7.30
N VAL A 268 -5.56 7.16 6.90
CA VAL A 268 -6.28 6.23 7.79
C VAL A 268 -5.93 4.79 7.44
N TYR A 269 -5.69 3.97 8.46
CA TYR A 269 -5.51 2.53 8.29
C TYR A 269 -6.68 1.78 8.94
N ILE A 270 -7.45 1.07 8.13
CA ILE A 270 -8.56 0.21 8.57
C ILE A 270 -8.05 -1.24 8.54
N ASP A 271 -7.98 -1.83 9.73
CA ASP A 271 -7.52 -3.22 9.90
C ASP A 271 -8.70 -4.18 9.75
N PHE A 272 -8.43 -5.38 9.24
CA PHE A 272 -9.38 -6.48 9.15
C PHE A 272 -10.09 -6.77 10.48
N THR A 273 -9.41 -6.63 11.62
CA THR A 273 -10.02 -6.84 12.94
C THR A 273 -11.16 -5.88 13.27
N GLN A 274 -11.22 -4.72 12.61
CA GLN A 274 -12.36 -3.78 12.73
C GLN A 274 -13.65 -4.40 12.16
N HIS A 275 -13.54 -5.20 11.10
CA HIS A 275 -14.68 -5.92 10.49
C HIS A 275 -15.32 -6.91 11.45
N GLN A 276 -14.56 -7.38 12.42
CA GLN A 276 -15.01 -8.35 13.42
C GLN A 276 -15.47 -7.70 14.73
N GLY A 277 -15.55 -6.36 14.79
CA GLY A 277 -15.88 -5.62 16.00
C GLY A 277 -14.82 -5.74 17.11
N ARG A 278 -13.60 -6.21 16.79
CA ARG A 278 -12.51 -6.33 17.74
C ARG A 278 -11.75 -5.01 17.83
N GLN A 279 -11.36 -4.62 19.04
CA GLN A 279 -10.46 -3.49 19.23
C GLN A 279 -9.07 -3.82 18.66
N THR A 280 -8.48 -2.88 17.95
CA THR A 280 -7.11 -3.01 17.45
C THR A 280 -6.09 -2.91 18.58
N ASN A 281 -4.93 -3.54 18.38
CA ASN A 281 -3.83 -3.52 19.34
C ASN A 281 -3.41 -2.07 19.65
N PRO A 282 -3.49 -1.62 20.91
CA PRO A 282 -3.19 -0.24 21.30
C PRO A 282 -1.73 0.18 21.10
N ASP A 283 -0.82 -0.76 20.88
CA ASP A 283 0.60 -0.47 20.63
C ASP A 283 0.93 -0.06 19.18
N LYS A 284 0.00 -0.28 18.29
CA LYS A 284 0.08 0.22 16.92
C LYS A 284 -0.79 1.47 16.84
N CYS A 285 -0.31 2.56 16.29
CA CYS A 285 -1.10 3.77 16.06
C CYS A 285 -2.29 3.50 15.11
N ASN A 286 -3.15 2.54 15.42
CA ASN A 286 -4.33 2.16 14.68
C ASN A 286 -5.56 2.81 15.32
N ILE A 287 -6.66 2.87 14.60
CA ILE A 287 -7.95 3.25 15.15
C ILE A 287 -8.16 2.47 16.46
N LYS A 288 -8.16 3.18 17.58
CA LYS A 288 -8.25 2.60 18.94
C LYS A 288 -9.67 2.36 19.40
N GLN A 289 -10.65 2.68 18.58
CA GLN A 289 -12.07 2.64 18.87
C GLN A 289 -12.81 1.92 17.74
N PRO A 290 -14.03 1.43 17.95
CA PRO A 290 -14.84 0.89 16.90
C PRO A 290 -14.96 1.85 15.72
N ILE A 291 -14.99 1.33 14.49
CA ILE A 291 -14.96 2.14 13.27
C ILE A 291 -16.14 3.14 13.22
N GLU A 292 -17.28 2.79 13.80
CA GLU A 292 -18.47 3.63 13.92
C GLU A 292 -18.20 4.92 14.73
N ASN A 293 -17.26 4.89 15.65
CA ASN A 293 -16.91 6.02 16.52
C ASN A 293 -15.64 6.75 16.07
N PHE A 294 -14.99 6.26 15.02
CA PHE A 294 -13.78 6.89 14.52
C PHE A 294 -14.10 8.06 13.61
N HIS A 295 -13.46 9.19 13.87
CA HIS A 295 -13.47 10.36 13.00
C HIS A 295 -12.03 10.78 12.70
N PRO A 296 -11.69 11.09 11.43
CA PRO A 296 -10.39 11.66 11.09
C PRO A 296 -10.11 12.92 11.91
N LEU A 297 -8.84 13.10 12.27
CA LEU A 297 -8.42 14.31 12.98
C LEU A 297 -8.52 15.52 12.05
N LYS A 298 -8.81 16.70 12.63
CA LYS A 298 -8.89 17.94 11.86
C LYS A 298 -7.53 18.53 11.52
N GLU A 299 -6.49 18.02 12.16
CA GLU A 299 -5.11 18.51 11.96
C GLU A 299 -4.07 17.45 12.34
N PRO A 300 -2.83 17.53 11.80
CA PRO A 300 -1.75 16.65 12.18
C PRO A 300 -1.41 16.78 13.66
N THR A 301 -1.05 15.67 14.29
CA THR A 301 -0.74 15.62 15.73
C THR A 301 0.75 15.39 15.99
N LEU A 302 1.25 15.98 17.11
CA LEU A 302 2.61 15.73 17.57
C LEU A 302 2.75 14.28 18.07
N CYS A 303 3.69 13.54 17.51
CA CYS A 303 3.99 12.18 17.96
C CYS A 303 4.78 12.22 19.27
N SER A 304 4.16 11.85 20.38
CA SER A 304 4.78 11.78 21.71
C SER A 304 5.60 10.52 21.94
N LYS A 305 5.38 9.48 21.13
CA LYS A 305 6.06 8.19 21.26
C LYS A 305 7.06 8.05 20.12
N GLY A 306 8.30 7.74 20.45
CA GLY A 306 9.24 7.24 19.45
C GLY A 306 8.58 6.03 18.76
N ALA A 307 8.25 6.17 17.48
CA ALA A 307 7.53 5.15 16.75
C ALA A 307 8.36 3.87 16.69
N ARG A 308 7.97 2.85 17.41
CA ARG A 308 8.51 1.51 17.27
C ARG A 308 8.03 0.94 15.94
N GLY A 309 8.90 0.97 14.91
CA GLY A 309 8.79 0.14 13.70
C GLY A 309 7.50 0.22 12.84
N ALA A 310 6.33 0.41 13.42
CA ALA A 310 5.04 0.30 12.73
C ALA A 310 4.72 1.49 11.80
N CYS A 311 5.18 2.70 12.11
CA CYS A 311 4.97 3.88 11.24
C CYS A 311 5.72 3.76 9.91
N THR A 312 6.72 2.88 9.85
CA THR A 312 7.57 2.67 8.68
C THR A 312 6.93 1.81 7.61
N LEU A 313 5.99 0.96 7.98
CA LEU A 313 5.38 0.00 7.06
C LEU A 313 4.31 0.63 6.17
N CYS A 314 3.75 1.76 6.57
CA CYS A 314 2.61 2.32 5.86
C CYS A 314 2.97 3.12 4.59
N GLY A 315 4.22 3.60 4.45
CA GLY A 315 4.72 4.23 3.22
C GLY A 315 3.92 5.41 2.66
N GLN A 316 2.95 5.92 3.42
CA GLN A 316 2.03 6.98 3.00
C GLN A 316 1.84 8.05 4.07
N ILE A 317 2.42 7.84 5.26
CA ILE A 317 2.38 8.80 6.35
C ILE A 317 3.43 9.86 6.10
N SER A 318 3.04 11.13 6.21
CA SER A 318 3.94 12.27 6.22
C SER A 318 4.28 12.65 7.66
N ILE A 319 5.51 13.07 7.89
CA ILE A 319 5.96 13.60 9.18
C ILE A 319 6.70 14.93 8.98
N SER A 320 6.59 15.85 9.92
CA SER A 320 7.29 17.15 9.86
C SER A 320 7.53 17.73 11.25
N LYS A 321 8.64 18.46 11.41
CA LYS A 321 8.87 19.35 12.57
C LYS A 321 7.94 20.56 12.54
N ASP A 322 7.44 20.90 11.35
CA ASP A 322 6.54 22.01 11.09
C ASP A 322 5.15 21.46 10.67
N LYS A 323 4.15 21.71 11.50
CA LYS A 323 2.78 21.24 11.29
C LYS A 323 2.16 21.77 10.00
N GLU A 324 2.50 22.99 9.61
CA GLU A 324 1.92 23.64 8.41
C GLU A 324 2.32 22.92 7.13
N LEU A 325 3.50 22.28 7.09
CA LEU A 325 3.94 21.47 5.94
C LEU A 325 3.09 20.21 5.72
N LEU A 326 2.28 19.80 6.69
CA LEU A 326 1.41 18.61 6.61
C LEU A 326 -0.04 18.97 6.32
N LYS A 327 -0.44 20.23 6.46
CA LYS A 327 -1.82 20.64 6.17
C LYS A 327 -2.11 20.49 4.67
N LYS A 328 -3.31 20.07 4.36
CA LYS A 328 -3.82 19.91 2.98
C LYS A 328 -4.90 20.96 2.77
N GLU A 329 -4.80 21.64 1.66
CA GLU A 329 -5.84 22.54 1.16
C GLU A 329 -7.08 21.79 0.69
#